data_6bbb8acb4a6d2efb55511e063d456859
#
_entry.id   6bbb8acb4a6d2efb55511e063d456859
#
_cell.length_a   1.000
_cell.length_b   1.000
_cell.length_c   1.000
_cell.angle_alpha   90.00
_cell.angle_beta   90.00
_cell.angle_gamma   90.00
#
_symmetry.space_group_name_H-M   'P 1'
#
loop_
_entity.id
_entity.type
_entity.pdbx_description
1 polymer ?
#
loop_
_entity_poly.entity_id
_entity_poly.type
_entity_poly.pdbx_seq_one_letter_code
_entity_poly.pdbx_strand_id
1 'polypeptide(L)'
;MSVEPNVDTAPAVSDEVRQTTCYMCACRCGINVHMRDGKIRYIEGNRDHPVNQGVLCAKGSAGIMQHYSPARLQSPMKRVGPRGSGQFEPISWEE
;
A
#
# COMPACT_ATOMS: atom_id res chain seq x y z
N MET A 1 -27.95 -36.92 5.49
CA MET A 1 -26.53 -36.49 5.34
C MET A 1 -26.50 -35.06 4.85
N SER A 2 -25.96 -34.17 5.62
CA SER A 2 -25.81 -32.79 5.20
C SER A 2 -24.60 -32.67 4.27
N VAL A 3 -24.77 -31.92 3.20
CA VAL A 3 -23.67 -31.60 2.29
C VAL A 3 -23.23 -30.17 2.60
N GLU A 4 -22.04 -30.06 3.14
CA GLU A 4 -21.47 -28.72 3.40
C GLU A 4 -21.03 -28.11 2.07
N PRO A 5 -21.20 -26.81 1.89
CA PRO A 5 -20.70 -26.15 0.69
C PRO A 5 -19.18 -26.26 0.62
N ASN A 6 -18.68 -26.49 -0.60
CA ASN A 6 -17.24 -26.45 -0.81
C ASN A 6 -16.73 -25.06 -0.53
N VAL A 7 -15.83 -24.97 0.43
CA VAL A 7 -15.13 -23.72 0.74
C VAL A 7 -13.71 -23.87 0.18
N ASP A 8 -13.32 -22.95 -0.68
CA ASP A 8 -11.95 -22.90 -1.14
C ASP A 8 -11.08 -22.36 0.01
N THR A 9 -10.25 -23.24 0.57
CA THR A 9 -9.37 -22.90 1.67
C THR A 9 -8.09 -22.20 1.24
N ALA A 10 -7.85 -22.12 -0.08
CA ALA A 10 -6.68 -21.44 -0.63
C ALA A 10 -7.10 -20.60 -1.86
N PRO A 11 -8.04 -19.66 -1.67
CA PRO A 11 -8.49 -18.84 -2.80
C PRO A 11 -7.35 -18.00 -3.35
N ALA A 12 -7.33 -17.80 -4.66
CA ALA A 12 -6.35 -16.92 -5.27
C ALA A 12 -6.64 -15.48 -4.85
N VAL A 13 -5.72 -14.88 -4.10
CA VAL A 13 -5.87 -13.50 -3.61
C VAL A 13 -5.31 -12.48 -4.59
N SER A 14 -4.48 -12.92 -5.53
CA SER A 14 -3.82 -12.04 -6.50
C SER A 14 -3.62 -12.76 -7.82
N ASP A 15 -3.57 -11.99 -8.89
CA ASP A 15 -3.20 -12.47 -10.23
C ASP A 15 -1.75 -12.13 -10.58
N GLU A 16 -1.09 -11.27 -9.78
CA GLU A 16 0.28 -10.85 -9.98
C GLU A 16 0.92 -10.53 -8.63
N VAL A 17 2.18 -10.88 -8.46
CA VAL A 17 2.97 -10.54 -7.29
C VAL A 17 4.22 -9.79 -7.75
N ARG A 18 4.44 -8.61 -7.21
CA ARG A 18 5.64 -7.80 -7.49
C ARG A 18 6.46 -7.64 -6.23
N GLN A 19 7.76 -7.84 -6.36
CA GLN A 19 8.70 -7.66 -5.27
C GLN A 19 9.28 -6.27 -5.32
N THR A 20 9.30 -5.58 -4.17
CA THR A 20 9.84 -4.23 -4.07
C THR A 20 10.26 -3.96 -2.62
N THR A 21 10.52 -2.71 -2.33
CA THR A 21 10.99 -2.24 -1.02
C THR A 21 9.92 -1.40 -0.35
N CYS A 22 9.68 -1.66 0.94
CA CYS A 22 8.74 -0.88 1.73
C CYS A 22 9.25 0.55 1.89
N TYR A 23 8.36 1.53 1.73
CA TYR A 23 8.70 2.95 1.82
C TYR A 23 8.24 3.62 3.12
N MET A 24 7.62 2.87 4.03
CA MET A 24 6.93 3.45 5.19
C MET A 24 7.87 3.92 6.29
N CYS A 25 9.10 3.40 6.32
CA CYS A 25 10.12 3.87 7.27
C CYS A 25 11.53 3.60 6.72
N ALA A 26 12.55 3.92 7.51
CA ALA A 26 13.94 3.80 7.11
C ALA A 26 14.45 2.35 7.06
N CYS A 27 13.70 1.39 7.57
CA CYS A 27 14.15 -0.03 7.60
C CYS A 27 14.23 -0.66 6.22
N ARG A 28 13.45 -0.16 5.25
CA ARG A 28 13.50 -0.61 3.86
C ARG A 28 13.33 -2.12 3.70
N CYS A 29 12.30 -2.66 4.36
CA CYS A 29 11.99 -4.09 4.27
C CYS A 29 11.62 -4.51 2.85
N GLY A 30 12.04 -5.71 2.44
CA GLY A 30 11.58 -6.31 1.19
C GLY A 30 10.15 -6.80 1.33
N ILE A 31 9.34 -6.48 0.36
CA ILE A 31 7.91 -6.82 0.38
C ILE A 31 7.48 -7.48 -0.92
N ASN A 32 6.42 -8.27 -0.81
CA ASN A 32 5.64 -8.77 -1.93
C ASN A 32 4.35 -7.97 -2.00
N VAL A 33 4.14 -7.31 -3.13
CA VAL A 33 2.91 -6.57 -3.39
C VAL A 33 2.01 -7.45 -4.25
N HIS A 34 0.89 -7.87 -3.68
CA HIS A 34 -0.09 -8.70 -4.36
C HIS A 34 -1.07 -7.81 -5.10
N MET A 35 -1.11 -7.98 -6.43
CA MET A 35 -1.96 -7.19 -7.32
C MET A 35 -3.15 -8.00 -7.76
N ARG A 36 -4.27 -7.33 -7.96
CA ARG A 36 -5.45 -7.91 -8.59
C ARG A 36 -6.14 -6.86 -9.44
N ASP A 37 -6.36 -7.18 -10.70
CA ASP A 37 -7.00 -6.26 -11.67
C ASP A 37 -6.30 -4.88 -11.72
N GLY A 38 -4.96 -4.89 -11.65
CA GLY A 38 -4.16 -3.67 -11.69
C GLY A 38 -4.13 -2.85 -10.40
N LYS A 39 -4.72 -3.36 -9.32
CA LYS A 39 -4.75 -2.69 -8.03
C LYS A 39 -4.03 -3.51 -6.97
N ILE A 40 -3.48 -2.84 -5.96
CA ILE A 40 -2.85 -3.51 -4.83
C ILE A 40 -3.94 -4.18 -4.00
N ARG A 41 -3.79 -5.50 -3.81
CA ARG A 41 -4.72 -6.27 -3.01
C ARG A 41 -4.26 -6.38 -1.56
N TYR A 42 -2.98 -6.71 -1.35
CA TYR A 42 -2.37 -6.67 -0.02
C TYR A 42 -0.84 -6.69 -0.13
N ILE A 43 -0.19 -6.37 0.97
CA ILE A 43 1.26 -6.28 1.07
C ILE A 43 1.72 -7.19 2.21
N GLU A 44 2.73 -8.02 1.93
CA GLU A 44 3.35 -8.89 2.92
C GLU A 44 4.87 -8.81 2.84
N GLY A 45 5.55 -9.30 3.86
CA GLY A 45 7.02 -9.40 3.84
C GLY A 45 7.49 -10.45 2.86
N ASN A 46 8.62 -10.16 2.20
CA ASN A 46 9.26 -11.09 1.28
C ASN A 46 10.17 -12.03 2.08
N ARG A 47 9.84 -13.32 2.12
CA ARG A 47 10.60 -14.32 2.88
C ARG A 47 12.03 -14.53 2.36
N ASP A 48 12.25 -14.23 1.08
CA ASP A 48 13.56 -14.41 0.46
C ASP A 48 14.47 -13.20 0.64
N HIS A 49 13.98 -12.13 1.25
CA HIS A 49 14.77 -10.93 1.47
C HIS A 49 15.71 -11.13 2.67
N PRO A 50 17.02 -10.88 2.51
CA PRO A 50 18.01 -11.20 3.56
C PRO A 50 17.88 -10.34 4.82
N VAL A 51 17.31 -9.15 4.72
CA VAL A 51 17.20 -8.23 5.87
C VAL A 51 16.04 -8.60 6.77
N ASN A 52 14.82 -8.66 6.23
CA ASN A 52 13.62 -8.88 7.06
C ASN A 52 13.06 -10.30 7.00
N GLN A 53 13.47 -11.11 6.02
CA GLN A 53 13.13 -12.54 5.91
C GLN A 53 11.63 -12.84 6.09
N GLY A 54 10.79 -12.00 5.52
CA GLY A 54 9.34 -12.15 5.56
C GLY A 54 8.64 -11.42 6.70
N VAL A 55 9.38 -10.86 7.65
CA VAL A 55 8.79 -10.07 8.73
C VAL A 55 8.46 -8.67 8.22
N LEU A 56 7.22 -8.24 8.42
CA LEU A 56 6.78 -6.90 8.05
C LEU A 56 5.92 -6.35 9.17
N CYS A 57 6.21 -5.12 9.60
CA CYS A 57 5.44 -4.48 10.66
C CYS A 57 4.10 -3.95 10.13
N ALA A 58 3.25 -3.50 11.05
CA ALA A 58 1.92 -2.99 10.70
C ALA A 58 1.97 -1.78 9.78
N LYS A 59 3.00 -0.94 9.87
CA LYS A 59 3.17 0.21 8.98
C LYS A 59 3.29 -0.23 7.53
N GLY A 60 4.13 -1.23 7.26
CA GLY A 60 4.34 -1.75 5.92
C GLY A 60 3.08 -2.36 5.34
N SER A 61 2.39 -3.20 6.12
CA SER A 61 1.13 -3.81 5.69
C SER A 61 0.05 -2.76 5.44
N ALA A 62 0.03 -1.70 6.23
CA ALA A 62 -0.96 -0.63 6.12
C ALA A 62 -0.64 0.37 4.99
N GLY A 63 0.48 0.21 4.30
CA GLY A 63 0.84 1.09 3.17
C GLY A 63 -0.23 1.15 2.08
N ILE A 64 -0.99 0.09 1.90
CA ILE A 64 -2.12 0.06 0.97
C ILE A 64 -3.18 1.11 1.33
N MET A 65 -3.41 1.35 2.63
CA MET A 65 -4.38 2.35 3.10
C MET A 65 -3.94 3.76 2.73
N GLN A 66 -2.63 4.04 2.85
CA GLN A 66 -2.08 5.32 2.43
C GLN A 66 -2.17 5.50 0.92
N HIS A 67 -1.86 4.46 0.16
CA HIS A 67 -1.86 4.52 -1.30
C HIS A 67 -3.24 4.84 -1.87
N TYR A 68 -4.29 4.25 -1.30
CA TYR A 68 -5.66 4.41 -1.79
C TYR A 68 -6.52 5.33 -0.91
N SER A 69 -5.91 6.07 0.01
CA SER A 69 -6.65 7.01 0.84
C SER A 69 -7.31 8.09 0.00
N PRO A 70 -8.60 8.36 0.20
CA PRO A 70 -9.26 9.49 -0.48
C PRO A 70 -8.68 10.85 -0.07
N ALA A 71 -7.98 10.91 1.06
CA ALA A 71 -7.31 12.13 1.51
C ALA A 71 -5.92 12.33 0.88
N ARG A 72 -5.44 11.34 0.10
CA ARG A 72 -4.13 11.45 -0.54
C ARG A 72 -4.12 12.58 -1.57
N LEU A 73 -3.09 13.42 -1.52
CA LEU A 73 -2.93 14.52 -2.47
C LEU A 73 -2.69 13.97 -3.88
N GLN A 74 -3.39 14.52 -4.87
CA GLN A 74 -3.30 14.11 -6.27
C GLN A 74 -2.59 15.14 -7.14
N SER A 75 -2.28 16.31 -6.59
CA SER A 75 -1.62 17.40 -7.30
C SER A 75 -0.77 18.21 -6.33
N PRO A 76 0.18 19.02 -6.83
CA PRO A 76 0.87 19.97 -5.98
C PRO A 76 -0.12 20.93 -5.33
N MET A 77 0.18 21.34 -4.10
CA MET A 77 -0.70 22.22 -3.32
C MET A 77 0.08 23.44 -2.89
N LYS A 78 -0.55 24.60 -3.01
CA LYS A 78 0.02 25.87 -2.56
C LYS A 78 -0.76 26.41 -1.38
N ARG A 79 -0.05 26.82 -0.34
CA ARG A 79 -0.71 27.46 0.78
C ARG A 79 -1.25 28.84 0.37
N VAL A 80 -2.54 29.06 0.66
CA VAL A 80 -3.24 30.30 0.30
C VAL A 80 -3.68 31.12 1.53
N GLY A 81 -3.45 30.56 2.71
CA GLY A 81 -3.76 31.23 3.98
C GLY A 81 -2.55 31.48 4.84
N PRO A 82 -2.73 32.07 6.03
CA PRO A 82 -1.64 32.24 6.98
C PRO A 82 -1.02 30.92 7.40
N ARG A 83 0.22 30.96 7.82
CA ARG A 83 0.92 29.77 8.34
C ARG A 83 0.08 29.12 9.46
N GLY A 84 -0.14 27.82 9.34
CA GLY A 84 -0.91 27.04 10.29
C GLY A 84 -2.42 27.04 10.05
N SER A 85 -2.91 27.78 9.03
CA SER A 85 -4.35 27.81 8.73
C SER A 85 -4.88 26.53 8.09
N GLY A 86 -4.01 25.72 7.47
CA GLY A 86 -4.42 24.54 6.74
C GLY A 86 -5.11 24.83 5.41
N GLN A 87 -5.02 26.06 4.92
CA GLN A 87 -5.66 26.46 3.67
C GLN A 87 -4.70 26.29 2.50
N PHE A 88 -5.06 25.40 1.58
CA PHE A 88 -4.26 25.06 0.39
C PHE A 88 -5.16 24.98 -0.82
N GLU A 89 -4.58 25.22 -1.99
CA GLU A 89 -5.28 25.00 -3.26
C GLU A 89 -4.39 24.26 -4.25
N PRO A 90 -4.98 23.46 -5.16
CA PRO A 90 -4.20 22.79 -6.21
C PRO A 90 -3.55 23.77 -7.15
N ILE A 91 -2.33 23.46 -7.55
CA ILE A 91 -1.60 24.23 -8.58
C ILE A 91 -1.02 23.28 -9.63
N SER A 92 -0.52 23.84 -10.72
CA SER A 92 0.20 23.06 -11.71
C SER A 92 1.64 22.79 -11.26
N TRP A 93 2.28 21.80 -11.88
CA TRP A 93 3.69 21.50 -11.60
C TRP A 93 4.64 22.61 -12.05
N GLU A 94 4.23 23.42 -13.03
CA GLU A 94 5.02 24.55 -13.54
C GLU A 94 4.99 25.75 -12.60
N GLU A 95 4.00 25.86 -11.81
CA GLU A 95 3.85 26.94 -10.84
C GLU A 95 4.66 26.71 -9.58
#